data_af05c64c02ddacf74b230ac82bd90249
#
_entry.id   af05c64c02ddacf74b230ac82bd90249
#
_cell.length_a   1.000
_cell.length_b   1.000
_cell.length_c   1.000
_cell.angle_alpha   90.00
_cell.angle_beta   90.00
_cell.angle_gamma   90.00
#
_symmetry.space_group_name_H-M   'P 1'
#
loop_
_entity.id
_entity.type
_entity.pdbx_description
1 polymer ?
#
loop_
_entity_poly.entity_id
_entity_poly.type
_entity_poly.pdbx_seq_one_letter_code
_entity_poly.pdbx_strand_id
1 'polypeptide(L)'
;MTENKIIEQIRQLLRIASDRGASINERELAQRRAERLMVRYRIESLPEGDARAKDEDITSMEVEIKGGSASMARAIVDGLATLARSLSCFCSWRTYKRHTLATIVGTRSDLAYVSEFYNAAVMSYPSMLKDRLRYEDFYSESERRRFRRSYVMGFFQGIADRIEIATREETTSTGQDLVLASRYQRAEAKARDGVNIRPARGLQIDRDGEASGERDGYASDIGWMGERLDGPRVGIAAS
;
A
#
# COMPACT_ATOMS: atom_id res chain seq x y z
N MET A 1 -7.80 -16.28 -19.01
CA MET A 1 -8.94 -15.74 -18.20
C MET A 1 -8.97 -14.24 -18.45
N THR A 2 -10.14 -13.63 -18.59
CA THR A 2 -10.23 -12.17 -18.78
C THR A 2 -9.96 -11.46 -17.47
N GLU A 3 -9.26 -10.31 -17.52
CA GLU A 3 -8.90 -9.43 -16.38
C GLU A 3 -10.06 -9.22 -15.40
N ASN A 4 -11.25 -8.94 -15.93
CA ASN A 4 -12.46 -8.76 -15.11
C ASN A 4 -12.85 -10.00 -14.28
N LYS A 5 -12.59 -11.22 -14.77
CA LYS A 5 -12.88 -12.45 -14.01
C LYS A 5 -11.95 -12.65 -12.83
N ILE A 6 -10.68 -12.28 -13.00
CA ILE A 6 -9.67 -12.38 -11.92
C ILE A 6 -9.96 -11.34 -10.84
N ILE A 7 -10.24 -10.12 -11.24
CA ILE A 7 -10.64 -9.05 -10.30
C ILE A 7 -11.89 -9.46 -9.51
N GLU A 8 -12.87 -10.08 -10.17
CA GLU A 8 -14.08 -10.55 -9.48
C GLU A 8 -13.78 -11.71 -8.51
N GLN A 9 -12.89 -12.64 -8.87
CA GLN A 9 -12.43 -13.70 -7.95
C GLN A 9 -11.69 -13.12 -6.74
N ILE A 10 -10.84 -12.14 -6.94
CA ILE A 10 -10.15 -11.43 -5.85
C ILE A 10 -11.18 -10.78 -4.92
N ARG A 11 -12.16 -10.07 -5.47
CA ARG A 11 -13.24 -9.46 -4.68
C ARG A 11 -14.05 -10.49 -3.88
N GLN A 12 -14.36 -11.65 -4.48
CA GLN A 12 -15.06 -12.73 -3.78
C GLN A 12 -14.24 -13.29 -2.62
N LEU A 13 -12.95 -13.52 -2.84
CA LEU A 13 -12.05 -13.97 -1.78
C LEU A 13 -11.92 -12.94 -0.66
N LEU A 14 -11.84 -11.66 -1.00
CA LEU A 14 -11.80 -10.57 -0.03
C LEU A 14 -13.13 -10.46 0.75
N ARG A 15 -14.28 -10.75 0.13
CA ARG A 15 -15.57 -10.84 0.84
C ARG A 15 -15.58 -11.98 1.87
N ILE A 16 -15.07 -13.17 1.51
CA ILE A 16 -14.96 -14.30 2.45
C ILE A 16 -14.01 -13.95 3.59
N ALA A 17 -12.88 -13.32 3.30
CA ALA A 17 -11.94 -12.83 4.30
C ALA A 17 -12.57 -11.83 5.27
N SER A 18 -13.57 -11.07 4.84
CA SER A 18 -14.31 -10.07 5.63
C SER A 18 -15.54 -10.60 6.34
N ASP A 19 -15.99 -11.82 6.03
CA ASP A 19 -17.22 -12.38 6.60
C ASP A 19 -17.02 -12.74 8.08
N ARG A 20 -17.76 -12.06 8.95
CA ARG A 20 -17.77 -12.36 10.39
C ARG A 20 -18.38 -13.71 10.74
N GLY A 21 -19.17 -14.29 9.85
CA GLY A 21 -19.73 -15.63 10.00
C GLY A 21 -18.73 -16.73 9.65
N ALA A 22 -17.69 -16.43 8.90
CA ALA A 22 -16.63 -17.36 8.57
C ALA A 22 -15.64 -17.54 9.75
N SER A 23 -15.09 -18.74 9.88
CA SER A 23 -14.07 -19.04 10.89
C SER A 23 -12.79 -18.23 10.62
N ILE A 24 -11.98 -18.03 11.66
CA ILE A 24 -10.69 -17.32 11.55
C ILE A 24 -9.82 -17.94 10.45
N ASN A 25 -9.75 -19.30 10.42
CA ASN A 25 -8.94 -20.02 9.43
C ASN A 25 -9.45 -19.82 7.99
N GLU A 26 -10.77 -19.80 7.78
CA GLU A 26 -11.36 -19.56 6.46
C GLU A 26 -11.07 -18.14 5.97
N ARG A 27 -11.18 -17.15 6.85
CA ARG A 27 -10.86 -15.76 6.55
C ARG A 27 -9.39 -15.59 6.17
N GLU A 28 -8.46 -16.11 6.98
CA GLU A 28 -7.03 -16.07 6.68
C GLU A 28 -6.67 -16.76 5.37
N LEU A 29 -7.29 -17.95 5.12
CA LEU A 29 -7.05 -18.68 3.89
C LEU A 29 -7.56 -17.92 2.65
N ALA A 30 -8.75 -17.33 2.75
CA ALA A 30 -9.33 -16.54 1.67
C ALA A 30 -8.48 -15.29 1.38
N GLN A 31 -7.99 -14.62 2.43
CA GLN A 31 -7.11 -13.47 2.29
C GLN A 31 -5.79 -13.84 1.62
N ARG A 32 -5.10 -14.87 2.09
CA ARG A 32 -3.85 -15.34 1.46
C ARG A 32 -4.06 -15.74 0.00
N ARG A 33 -5.20 -16.34 -0.34
CA ARG A 33 -5.54 -16.68 -1.72
C ARG A 33 -5.78 -15.44 -2.58
N ALA A 34 -6.46 -14.42 -2.04
CA ALA A 34 -6.68 -13.16 -2.75
C ALA A 34 -5.35 -12.46 -3.05
N GLU A 35 -4.45 -12.37 -2.07
CA GLU A 35 -3.13 -11.76 -2.22
C GLU A 35 -2.28 -12.50 -3.25
N ARG A 36 -2.21 -13.83 -3.16
CA ARG A 36 -1.49 -14.65 -4.15
C ARG A 36 -2.07 -14.50 -5.55
N LEU A 37 -3.39 -14.46 -5.68
CA LEU A 37 -4.04 -14.29 -6.97
C LEU A 37 -3.74 -12.90 -7.56
N MET A 38 -3.74 -11.85 -6.74
CA MET A 38 -3.35 -10.48 -7.17
C MET A 38 -1.90 -10.44 -7.63
N VAL A 39 -0.99 -11.00 -6.83
CA VAL A 39 0.44 -11.04 -7.16
C VAL A 39 0.67 -11.86 -8.42
N ARG A 40 0.08 -13.06 -8.50
CA ARG A 40 0.19 -13.94 -9.67
C ARG A 40 -0.34 -13.26 -10.93
N TYR A 41 -1.51 -12.66 -10.88
CA TYR A 41 -2.08 -11.96 -12.02
C TYR A 41 -1.22 -10.77 -12.46
N ARG A 42 -0.72 -10.00 -11.49
CA ARG A 42 0.23 -8.92 -11.75
C ARG A 42 1.46 -9.45 -12.48
N ILE A 43 1.99 -10.60 -12.06
CA ILE A 43 3.15 -11.26 -12.66
C ILE A 43 2.81 -11.85 -14.04
N GLU A 44 1.69 -12.60 -14.18
CA GLU A 44 1.24 -13.16 -15.44
C GLU A 44 0.90 -12.10 -16.51
N SER A 45 0.49 -10.92 -16.07
CA SER A 45 0.24 -9.77 -16.94
C SER A 45 1.50 -9.02 -17.35
N LEU A 46 2.69 -9.42 -16.83
CA LEU A 46 3.95 -8.82 -17.22
C LEU A 46 4.27 -9.21 -18.67
N PRO A 47 4.76 -8.26 -19.49
CA PRO A 47 5.18 -8.56 -20.84
C PRO A 47 6.34 -9.54 -20.84
N GLU A 48 6.33 -10.50 -21.77
CA GLU A 48 7.46 -11.39 -21.99
C GLU A 48 8.61 -10.62 -22.65
N GLY A 49 9.74 -10.51 -21.95
CA GLY A 49 10.97 -9.89 -22.42
C GLY A 49 11.05 -8.37 -22.24
N ASP A 50 12.28 -7.89 -22.23
CA ASP A 50 12.65 -6.48 -21.95
C ASP A 50 12.05 -5.47 -22.96
N ALA A 51 11.81 -5.90 -24.20
CA ALA A 51 11.31 -5.02 -25.26
C ALA A 51 9.84 -4.60 -25.03
N ARG A 52 8.99 -5.51 -24.55
CA ARG A 52 7.58 -5.23 -24.24
C ARG A 52 7.39 -4.47 -22.93
N ALA A 53 8.29 -4.67 -21.98
CA ALA A 53 8.27 -3.90 -20.73
C ALA A 53 8.47 -2.40 -20.96
N LYS A 54 9.10 -2.02 -22.08
CA LYS A 54 9.31 -0.61 -22.46
C LYS A 54 8.05 0.07 -23.01
N ASP A 55 7.07 -0.69 -23.48
CA ASP A 55 5.82 -0.17 -24.07
C ASP A 55 4.68 0.00 -23.05
N GLU A 56 4.89 -0.42 -21.80
CA GLU A 56 3.88 -0.17 -20.76
C GLU A 56 3.74 1.32 -20.44
N ASP A 57 2.52 1.80 -20.50
CA ASP A 57 2.20 3.20 -20.24
C ASP A 57 2.36 3.52 -18.74
N ILE A 58 3.37 4.35 -18.43
CA ILE A 58 3.59 4.86 -17.08
C ILE A 58 2.74 6.12 -16.91
N THR A 59 1.83 6.08 -15.97
CA THR A 59 0.91 7.17 -15.64
C THR A 59 1.04 7.57 -14.17
N SER A 60 0.22 8.51 -13.71
CA SER A 60 0.22 8.97 -12.33
C SER A 60 -1.18 9.04 -11.75
N MET A 61 -1.27 8.92 -10.42
CA MET A 61 -2.46 9.26 -9.66
C MET A 61 -2.11 10.16 -8.49
N GLU A 62 -3.05 10.99 -8.08
CA GLU A 62 -2.91 11.86 -6.91
C GLU A 62 -3.79 11.40 -5.77
N VAL A 63 -3.25 11.43 -4.56
CA VAL A 63 -3.93 11.06 -3.33
C VAL A 63 -3.83 12.20 -2.33
N GLU A 64 -4.96 12.76 -1.93
CA GLU A 64 -5.00 13.74 -0.84
C GLU A 64 -4.92 13.04 0.51
N ILE A 65 -3.88 13.37 1.29
CA ILE A 65 -3.66 12.78 2.61
C ILE A 65 -4.38 13.59 3.69
N LYS A 66 -5.35 12.95 4.31
CA LYS A 66 -6.14 13.53 5.43
C LYS A 66 -5.61 12.99 6.76
N GLY A 67 -4.60 13.62 7.32
CA GLY A 67 -3.89 13.12 8.51
C GLY A 67 -4.18 13.86 9.82
N GLY A 68 -5.04 14.86 9.81
CA GLY A 68 -5.34 15.69 11.01
C GLY A 68 -4.20 16.65 11.37
N SER A 69 -2.97 16.18 11.59
CA SER A 69 -1.78 17.01 11.80
C SER A 69 -0.76 16.80 10.68
N ALA A 70 0.09 17.82 10.45
CA ALA A 70 1.14 17.73 9.42
C ALA A 70 2.10 16.55 9.63
N SER A 71 2.41 16.23 10.89
CA SER A 71 3.29 15.12 11.24
C SER A 71 2.62 13.75 11.04
N MET A 72 1.31 13.64 11.22
CA MET A 72 0.56 12.42 10.94
C MET A 72 0.37 12.25 9.43
N ALA A 73 0.02 13.31 8.71
CA ALA A 73 -0.04 13.28 7.24
C ALA A 73 1.30 12.82 6.65
N ARG A 74 2.41 13.29 7.23
CA ARG A 74 3.75 12.85 6.83
C ARG A 74 3.97 11.36 7.08
N ALA A 75 3.59 10.80 8.23
CA ALA A 75 3.73 9.38 8.51
C ALA A 75 2.89 8.51 7.55
N ILE A 76 1.68 8.96 7.21
CA ILE A 76 0.83 8.28 6.22
C ILE A 76 1.47 8.30 4.84
N VAL A 77 2.05 9.43 4.41
CA VAL A 77 2.74 9.54 3.12
C VAL A 77 3.98 8.66 3.07
N ASP A 78 4.79 8.63 4.14
CA ASP A 78 5.97 7.77 4.21
C ASP A 78 5.56 6.29 4.13
N GLY A 79 4.47 5.90 4.81
CA GLY A 79 3.88 4.56 4.70
C GLY A 79 3.35 4.26 3.30
N LEU A 80 2.64 5.20 2.68
CA LEU A 80 2.16 5.07 1.29
C LEU A 80 3.33 4.92 0.31
N ALA A 81 4.45 5.64 0.52
CA ALA A 81 5.64 5.49 -0.31
C ALA A 81 6.27 4.09 -0.20
N THR A 82 6.28 3.51 1.02
CA THR A 82 6.71 2.13 1.24
C THR A 82 5.81 1.14 0.51
N LEU A 83 4.50 1.27 0.66
CA LEU A 83 3.51 0.44 -0.04
C LEU A 83 3.62 0.58 -1.57
N ALA A 84 3.75 1.80 -2.09
CA ALA A 84 3.89 2.04 -3.52
C ALA A 84 5.15 1.36 -4.08
N ARG A 85 6.26 1.41 -3.34
CA ARG A 85 7.52 0.76 -3.73
C ARG A 85 7.37 -0.76 -3.85
N SER A 86 6.71 -1.42 -2.90
CA SER A 86 6.47 -2.88 -2.97
C SER A 86 5.63 -3.30 -4.18
N LEU A 87 4.91 -2.35 -4.77
CA LEU A 87 4.11 -2.50 -5.99
C LEU A 87 4.77 -1.87 -7.23
N SER A 88 6.09 -1.65 -7.22
CA SER A 88 6.87 -1.08 -8.34
C SER A 88 6.44 0.33 -8.76
N CYS A 89 5.80 1.09 -7.86
CA CYS A 89 5.42 2.48 -8.06
C CYS A 89 6.35 3.42 -7.30
N PHE A 90 6.57 4.62 -7.86
CA PHE A 90 7.29 5.69 -7.20
C PHE A 90 6.32 6.68 -6.59
N CYS A 91 6.56 7.08 -5.33
CA CYS A 91 5.72 8.06 -4.62
C CYS A 91 6.53 9.31 -4.27
N SER A 92 5.98 10.45 -4.60
CA SER A 92 6.45 11.77 -4.16
C SER A 92 5.29 12.56 -3.55
N TRP A 93 5.59 13.65 -2.83
CA TRP A 93 4.52 14.45 -2.23
C TRP A 93 4.88 15.92 -2.11
N ARG A 94 3.84 16.73 -1.98
CA ARG A 94 3.92 18.15 -1.65
C ARG A 94 3.01 18.49 -0.50
N THR A 95 3.51 19.23 0.47
CA THR A 95 2.71 19.71 1.61
C THR A 95 2.28 21.14 1.36
N TYR A 96 0.99 21.38 1.43
CA TYR A 96 0.35 22.69 1.38
C TYR A 96 -0.10 23.08 2.79
N LYS A 97 -0.54 24.33 2.97
CA LYS A 97 -0.93 24.83 4.31
C LYS A 97 -1.97 23.97 5.03
N ARG A 98 -2.86 23.30 4.30
CA ARG A 98 -4.00 22.55 4.88
C ARG A 98 -4.07 21.08 4.48
N HIS A 99 -3.28 20.64 3.52
CA HIS A 99 -3.31 19.27 3.04
C HIS A 99 -1.93 18.84 2.50
N THR A 100 -1.73 17.56 2.42
CA THR A 100 -0.59 16.95 1.76
C THR A 100 -1.10 16.15 0.57
N LEU A 101 -0.52 16.39 -0.61
CA LEU A 101 -0.85 15.70 -1.83
C LEU A 101 0.31 14.74 -2.16
N ALA A 102 0.01 13.45 -2.25
CA ALA A 102 0.93 12.43 -2.73
C ALA A 102 0.66 12.19 -4.23
N THR A 103 1.73 12.17 -5.02
CA THR A 103 1.69 11.78 -6.44
C THR A 103 2.39 10.43 -6.56
N ILE A 104 1.67 9.42 -7.04
CA ILE A 104 2.16 8.06 -7.23
C ILE A 104 2.24 7.81 -8.73
N VAL A 105 3.40 7.34 -9.19
CA VAL A 105 3.70 7.09 -10.61
C VAL A 105 3.96 5.60 -10.79
N GLY A 106 3.35 5.00 -11.79
CA GLY A 106 3.48 3.57 -12.08
C GLY A 106 2.66 3.15 -13.29
N THR A 107 2.56 1.85 -13.54
CA THR A 107 1.62 1.33 -14.52
C THR A 107 0.19 1.47 -14.02
N ARG A 108 -0.79 1.51 -14.90
CA ARG A 108 -2.21 1.63 -14.54
C ARG A 108 -2.66 0.51 -13.58
N SER A 109 -2.21 -0.73 -13.84
CA SER A 109 -2.52 -1.88 -12.99
C SER A 109 -1.90 -1.77 -11.60
N ASP A 110 -0.61 -1.40 -11.52
CA ASP A 110 0.09 -1.25 -10.24
C ASP A 110 -0.52 -0.11 -9.40
N LEU A 111 -0.90 1.01 -10.03
CA LEU A 111 -1.60 2.12 -9.37
C LEU A 111 -2.96 1.70 -8.80
N ALA A 112 -3.71 0.85 -9.51
CA ALA A 112 -4.96 0.32 -9.00
C ALA A 112 -4.74 -0.51 -7.71
N TYR A 113 -3.72 -1.37 -7.68
CA TYR A 113 -3.37 -2.13 -6.48
C TYR A 113 -2.92 -1.22 -5.32
N VAL A 114 -2.08 -0.21 -5.59
CA VAL A 114 -1.71 0.78 -4.56
C VAL A 114 -2.94 1.44 -3.97
N SER A 115 -3.90 1.83 -4.81
CA SER A 115 -5.15 2.46 -4.36
C SER A 115 -5.96 1.53 -3.44
N GLU A 116 -6.15 0.26 -3.82
CA GLU A 116 -6.91 -0.72 -3.03
C GLU A 116 -6.24 -0.96 -1.66
N PHE A 117 -4.94 -1.24 -1.64
CA PHE A 117 -4.21 -1.48 -0.39
C PHE A 117 -4.12 -0.23 0.49
N TYR A 118 -3.95 0.96 -0.10
CA TYR A 118 -3.94 2.21 0.65
C TYR A 118 -5.29 2.47 1.32
N ASN A 119 -6.40 2.34 0.57
CA ASN A 119 -7.73 2.52 1.12
C ASN A 119 -8.00 1.53 2.25
N ALA A 120 -7.62 0.27 2.07
CA ALA A 120 -7.72 -0.75 3.09
C ALA A 120 -6.91 -0.37 4.35
N ALA A 121 -5.67 0.05 4.19
CA ALA A 121 -4.81 0.44 5.30
C ALA A 121 -5.37 1.62 6.08
N VAL A 122 -5.77 2.72 5.42
CA VAL A 122 -6.26 3.94 6.11
C VAL A 122 -7.58 3.74 6.84
N MET A 123 -8.34 2.73 6.47
CA MET A 123 -9.57 2.39 7.19
C MET A 123 -9.31 1.44 8.36
N SER A 124 -8.30 0.57 8.28
CA SER A 124 -8.01 -0.44 9.31
C SER A 124 -7.15 0.10 10.44
N TYR A 125 -6.04 0.80 10.14
CA TYR A 125 -5.09 1.19 11.17
C TYR A 125 -5.67 2.07 12.29
N PRO A 126 -6.67 2.96 12.10
CA PRO A 126 -7.12 3.81 13.19
C PRO A 126 -7.78 3.05 14.33
N SER A 127 -8.53 2.00 14.04
CA SER A 127 -9.16 1.17 15.09
C SER A 127 -8.10 0.34 15.83
N MET A 128 -7.17 -0.28 15.10
CA MET A 128 -6.11 -1.08 15.68
C MET A 128 -5.15 -0.23 16.52
N LEU A 129 -4.75 0.96 16.03
CA LEU A 129 -3.97 1.92 16.80
C LEU A 129 -4.70 2.37 18.07
N LYS A 130 -6.02 2.65 18.00
CA LYS A 130 -6.80 3.01 19.18
C LYS A 130 -6.76 1.93 20.24
N ASP A 131 -6.84 0.66 19.82
CA ASP A 131 -6.79 -0.46 20.76
C ASP A 131 -5.40 -0.61 21.38
N ARG A 132 -4.32 -0.46 20.60
CA ARG A 132 -2.94 -0.43 21.14
C ARG A 132 -2.74 0.66 22.18
N LEU A 133 -3.19 1.88 21.89
CA LEU A 133 -3.05 3.03 22.80
C LEU A 133 -3.76 2.87 24.15
N ARG A 134 -4.63 1.87 24.31
CA ARG A 134 -5.28 1.56 25.61
C ARG A 134 -4.37 0.81 26.57
N TYR A 135 -3.38 0.11 26.04
CA TYR A 135 -2.49 -0.76 26.80
C TYR A 135 -1.06 -0.21 26.92
N GLU A 136 -0.81 0.97 26.34
CA GLU A 136 0.50 1.63 26.36
C GLU A 136 0.49 2.81 27.34
N ASP A 137 1.48 2.84 28.22
CA ASP A 137 1.73 3.96 29.12
C ASP A 137 2.76 4.91 28.50
N PHE A 138 2.44 6.20 28.49
CA PHE A 138 3.31 7.24 27.92
C PHE A 138 3.67 8.27 28.98
N TYR A 139 4.96 8.58 29.10
CA TYR A 139 5.45 9.62 30.01
C TYR A 139 5.10 11.04 29.54
N SER A 140 4.81 11.22 28.25
CA SER A 140 4.47 12.51 27.68
C SER A 140 3.58 12.40 26.44
N GLU A 141 2.85 13.48 26.17
CA GLU A 141 2.05 13.59 24.93
C GLU A 141 2.94 13.64 23.66
N SER A 142 4.21 14.06 23.79
CA SER A 142 5.16 14.04 22.66
C SER A 142 5.58 12.60 22.31
N GLU A 143 5.77 11.75 23.31
CA GLU A 143 6.04 10.33 23.15
C GLU A 143 4.85 9.60 22.51
N ARG A 144 3.65 9.83 23.04
CA ARG A 144 2.41 9.30 22.49
C ARG A 144 2.22 9.69 21.02
N ARG A 145 2.52 10.95 20.65
CA ARG A 145 2.46 11.39 19.26
C ARG A 145 3.51 10.72 18.39
N ARG A 146 4.73 10.48 18.91
CA ARG A 146 5.79 9.78 18.21
C ARG A 146 5.40 8.32 17.98
N PHE A 147 4.93 7.62 19.01
CA PHE A 147 4.40 6.26 18.91
C PHE A 147 3.34 6.14 17.81
N ARG A 148 2.32 7.00 17.83
CA ARG A 148 1.25 6.98 16.82
C ARG A 148 1.75 7.12 15.38
N ARG A 149 2.73 7.99 15.13
CA ARG A 149 3.30 8.16 13.80
C ARG A 149 4.09 6.93 13.37
N SER A 150 4.91 6.40 14.27
CA SER A 150 5.73 5.22 13.99
C SER A 150 4.87 3.99 13.78
N TYR A 151 3.78 3.85 14.56
CA TYR A 151 2.79 2.79 14.33
C TYR A 151 2.20 2.83 12.93
N VAL A 152 1.79 4.00 12.45
CA VAL A 152 1.24 4.12 11.09
C VAL A 152 2.28 3.72 10.03
N MET A 153 3.52 4.17 10.18
CA MET A 153 4.61 3.79 9.25
C MET A 153 4.85 2.28 9.28
N GLY A 154 4.94 1.68 10.47
CA GLY A 154 5.08 0.24 10.63
C GLY A 154 3.90 -0.54 10.05
N PHE A 155 2.68 -0.04 10.22
CA PHE A 155 1.48 -0.69 9.66
C PHE A 155 1.54 -0.84 8.14
N PHE A 156 1.94 0.22 7.44
CA PHE A 156 2.16 0.15 5.99
C PHE A 156 3.35 -0.75 5.63
N GLN A 157 4.41 -0.75 6.44
CA GLN A 157 5.56 -1.64 6.26
C GLN A 157 5.12 -3.11 6.33
N GLY A 158 4.36 -3.50 7.35
CA GLY A 158 3.88 -4.88 7.48
C GLY A 158 3.03 -5.36 6.30
N ILE A 159 2.21 -4.46 5.73
CA ILE A 159 1.48 -4.76 4.48
C ILE A 159 2.46 -4.93 3.31
N ALA A 160 3.43 -4.03 3.16
CA ALA A 160 4.42 -4.06 2.09
C ALA A 160 5.27 -5.33 2.14
N ASP A 161 5.74 -5.74 3.33
CA ASP A 161 6.52 -6.96 3.53
C ASP A 161 5.76 -8.20 3.08
N ARG A 162 4.48 -8.28 3.40
CA ARG A 162 3.63 -9.38 2.95
C ARG A 162 3.48 -9.44 1.43
N ILE A 163 3.31 -8.28 0.78
CA ILE A 163 3.27 -8.17 -0.68
C ILE A 163 4.61 -8.60 -1.29
N GLU A 164 5.73 -8.16 -0.70
CA GLU A 164 7.07 -8.51 -1.19
C GLU A 164 7.35 -10.01 -1.04
N ILE A 165 6.96 -10.64 0.07
CA ILE A 165 7.09 -12.08 0.28
C ILE A 165 6.28 -12.83 -0.79
N ALA A 166 5.00 -12.49 -0.97
CA ALA A 166 4.15 -13.11 -1.98
C ALA A 166 4.70 -12.91 -3.41
N THR A 167 5.21 -11.71 -3.71
CA THR A 167 5.84 -11.40 -4.99
C THR A 167 7.08 -12.26 -5.22
N ARG A 168 7.94 -12.38 -4.22
CA ARG A 168 9.17 -13.18 -4.29
C ARG A 168 8.86 -14.67 -4.51
N GLU A 169 7.87 -15.23 -3.81
CA GLU A 169 7.44 -16.61 -3.98
C GLU A 169 7.00 -16.91 -5.41
N GLU A 170 6.28 -15.99 -6.05
CA GLU A 170 5.79 -16.18 -7.41
C GLU A 170 6.86 -15.86 -8.49
N THR A 171 7.83 -14.97 -8.23
CA THR A 171 8.85 -14.60 -9.22
C THR A 171 10.09 -15.46 -9.20
N THR A 172 10.38 -16.20 -8.12
CA THR A 172 11.61 -17.01 -7.96
C THR A 172 11.79 -18.03 -9.09
N SER A 173 10.70 -18.50 -9.70
CA SER A 173 10.74 -19.49 -10.79
C SER A 173 10.72 -18.87 -12.20
N THR A 174 10.46 -17.57 -12.35
CA THR A 174 10.11 -16.94 -13.63
C THR A 174 11.08 -15.86 -14.09
N GLY A 175 12.00 -15.37 -13.22
CA GLY A 175 12.91 -14.27 -13.52
C GLY A 175 12.22 -12.92 -13.77
N GLN A 176 10.95 -12.78 -13.38
CA GLN A 176 10.15 -11.57 -13.60
C GLN A 176 10.44 -10.46 -12.58
N ASP A 177 11.27 -10.71 -11.57
CA ASP A 177 11.81 -9.73 -10.64
C ASP A 177 12.53 -8.57 -11.35
N LEU A 178 13.27 -8.85 -12.42
CA LEU A 178 13.93 -7.83 -13.23
C LEU A 178 12.92 -6.91 -13.94
N VAL A 179 11.80 -7.45 -14.41
CA VAL A 179 10.73 -6.65 -15.03
C VAL A 179 10.10 -5.72 -14.02
N LEU A 180 9.83 -6.19 -12.81
CA LEU A 180 9.29 -5.37 -11.71
C LEU A 180 10.26 -4.27 -11.29
N ALA A 181 11.55 -4.57 -11.19
CA ALA A 181 12.59 -3.58 -10.93
C ALA A 181 12.67 -2.52 -12.03
N SER A 182 12.58 -2.93 -13.30
CA SER A 182 12.53 -2.01 -14.45
C SER A 182 11.29 -1.11 -14.42
N ARG A 183 10.11 -1.63 -14.02
CA ARG A 183 8.90 -0.81 -13.83
C ARG A 183 9.12 0.30 -12.81
N TYR A 184 9.70 -0.04 -11.65
CA TYR A 184 10.01 0.94 -10.63
C TYR A 184 10.97 2.04 -11.14
N GLN A 185 12.05 1.65 -11.83
CA GLN A 185 13.02 2.60 -12.39
C GLN A 185 12.37 3.56 -13.40
N ARG A 186 11.48 3.05 -14.27
CA ARG A 186 10.74 3.88 -15.23
C ARG A 186 9.76 4.81 -14.54
N ALA A 187 9.07 4.34 -13.51
CA ALA A 187 8.16 5.15 -12.71
C ALA A 187 8.93 6.28 -12.00
N GLU A 188 10.10 6.00 -11.42
CA GLU A 188 10.97 6.99 -10.81
C GLU A 188 11.50 8.01 -11.82
N ALA A 189 11.98 7.55 -12.98
CA ALA A 189 12.45 8.42 -14.05
C ALA A 189 11.36 9.37 -14.53
N LYS A 190 10.14 8.85 -14.75
CA LYS A 190 8.97 9.65 -15.13
C LYS A 190 8.60 10.68 -14.06
N ALA A 191 8.63 10.28 -12.78
CA ALA A 191 8.31 11.18 -11.67
C ALA A 191 9.33 12.31 -11.51
N ARG A 192 10.59 12.07 -11.88
CA ARG A 192 11.68 13.05 -11.81
C ARG A 192 11.80 13.92 -13.05
N ASP A 193 11.08 13.59 -14.12
CA ASP A 193 11.13 14.34 -15.37
C ASP A 193 10.63 15.77 -15.17
N GLY A 194 11.50 16.74 -15.35
CA GLY A 194 11.22 18.17 -15.16
C GLY A 194 10.97 18.60 -13.70
N VAL A 195 11.12 17.71 -12.70
CA VAL A 195 10.84 18.01 -11.29
C VAL A 195 12.04 17.69 -10.39
N ASN A 196 12.48 18.67 -9.61
CA ASN A 196 13.52 18.46 -8.60
C ASN A 196 12.89 17.86 -7.32
N ILE A 197 12.88 16.53 -7.21
CA ILE A 197 12.42 15.82 -6.02
C ILE A 197 13.58 15.75 -5.03
N ARG A 198 13.43 16.45 -3.90
CA ARG A 198 14.43 16.44 -2.82
C ARG A 198 14.11 15.36 -1.80
N PRO A 199 15.15 14.70 -1.22
CA PRO A 199 14.94 13.79 -0.11
C PRO A 199 14.34 14.55 1.07
N ALA A 200 13.32 13.96 1.66
CA ALA A 200 12.69 14.56 2.83
C ALA A 200 13.49 14.24 4.09
N ARG A 201 13.44 15.14 5.08
CA ARG A 201 14.04 14.89 6.39
C ARG A 201 13.32 13.73 7.07
N GLY A 202 14.08 12.75 7.60
CA GLY A 202 13.53 11.60 8.33
C GLY A 202 12.69 12.02 9.55
N LEU A 203 11.66 11.25 9.86
CA LEU A 203 10.93 11.38 11.11
C LEU A 203 11.70 10.67 12.23
N GLN A 204 11.54 11.16 13.48
CA GLN A 204 12.00 10.41 14.64
C GLN A 204 11.08 9.20 14.83
N ILE A 205 11.68 8.03 14.88
CA ILE A 205 10.99 6.75 15.03
C ILE A 205 10.89 6.36 16.50
N ASP A 206 9.75 5.83 16.86
CA ASP A 206 9.50 5.10 18.10
C ASP A 206 9.50 3.61 17.75
N ARG A 207 10.44 2.85 18.29
CA ARG A 207 10.65 1.45 17.91
C ARG A 207 9.47 0.55 18.27
N ASP A 208 8.86 0.79 19.44
CA ASP A 208 7.75 -0.02 19.93
C ASP A 208 6.49 0.27 19.10
N GLY A 209 6.26 1.54 18.76
CA GLY A 209 5.20 1.95 17.86
C GLY A 209 5.36 1.36 16.46
N GLU A 210 6.56 1.42 15.89
CA GLU A 210 6.87 0.86 14.58
C GLU A 210 6.67 -0.66 14.54
N ALA A 211 7.28 -1.40 15.50
CA ALA A 211 7.16 -2.85 15.58
C ALA A 211 5.71 -3.33 15.85
N SER A 212 4.95 -2.57 16.64
CA SER A 212 3.54 -2.86 16.88
C SER A 212 2.70 -2.65 15.61
N GLY A 213 2.98 -1.55 14.90
CA GLY A 213 2.34 -1.27 13.61
C GLY A 213 2.65 -2.33 12.56
N GLU A 214 3.92 -2.72 12.42
CA GLU A 214 4.37 -3.74 11.47
C GLU A 214 3.68 -5.09 11.71
N ARG A 215 3.63 -5.55 12.95
CA ARG A 215 2.90 -6.78 13.32
C ARG A 215 1.42 -6.68 12.96
N ASP A 216 0.78 -5.58 13.31
CA ASP A 216 -0.64 -5.36 13.04
C ASP A 216 -0.91 -5.22 11.55
N GLY A 217 -0.06 -4.53 10.80
CA GLY A 217 -0.13 -4.40 9.35
C GLY A 217 0.07 -5.74 8.64
N TYR A 218 1.04 -6.52 9.09
CA TYR A 218 1.29 -7.87 8.56
C TYR A 218 0.12 -8.83 8.86
N ALA A 219 -0.47 -8.74 10.05
CA ALA A 219 -1.62 -9.55 10.48
C ALA A 219 -2.96 -8.96 10.03
N SER A 220 -2.99 -7.71 9.50
CA SER A 220 -4.23 -7.04 9.17
C SER A 220 -5.02 -7.77 8.10
N ASP A 221 -6.31 -7.89 8.36
CA ASP A 221 -7.29 -8.40 7.42
C ASP A 221 -7.65 -7.28 6.42
N ILE A 222 -6.86 -7.14 5.37
CA ILE A 222 -7.07 -6.14 4.32
C ILE A 222 -8.34 -6.45 3.51
N GLY A 223 -8.84 -7.67 3.60
CA GLY A 223 -10.04 -8.14 2.93
C GLY A 223 -11.36 -7.58 3.48
N TRP A 224 -11.34 -7.04 4.69
CA TRP A 224 -12.57 -6.56 5.37
C TRP A 224 -13.25 -5.36 4.71
N MET A 225 -12.69 -4.85 3.65
CA MET A 225 -13.15 -3.62 3.01
C MET A 225 -13.99 -3.77 1.77
N GLY A 226 -14.21 -4.97 1.27
CA GLY A 226 -15.06 -5.19 0.09
C GLY A 226 -16.51 -4.70 0.25
N GLU A 227 -16.99 -4.52 1.48
CA GLU A 227 -18.36 -4.04 1.77
C GLU A 227 -18.47 -2.50 1.92
N ARG A 228 -17.36 -1.77 2.06
CA ARG A 228 -17.38 -0.31 2.26
C ARG A 228 -16.84 0.52 1.10
N LEU A 229 -16.51 -0.10 -0.02
CA LEU A 229 -16.00 0.59 -1.22
C LEU A 229 -17.06 1.36 -2.01
N ASP A 230 -18.28 1.47 -1.50
CA ASP A 230 -19.32 2.41 -1.99
C ASP A 230 -19.12 3.85 -1.48
N GLY A 231 -18.06 4.12 -0.73
CA GLY A 231 -17.64 5.48 -0.37
C GLY A 231 -17.02 6.24 -1.55
N PRO A 232 -16.87 7.57 -1.44
CA PRO A 232 -16.37 8.39 -2.56
C PRO A 232 -14.99 7.89 -3.02
N ARG A 233 -14.97 7.34 -4.22
CA ARG A 233 -13.77 6.87 -4.92
C ARG A 233 -12.84 8.07 -5.10
N VAL A 234 -11.57 7.91 -4.72
CA VAL A 234 -10.52 8.84 -5.12
C VAL A 234 -10.47 8.81 -6.65
N GLY A 235 -10.90 9.90 -7.27
CA GLY A 235 -11.01 9.98 -8.72
C GLY A 235 -9.62 9.84 -9.36
N ILE A 236 -9.47 8.88 -10.25
CA ILE A 236 -8.33 8.78 -11.15
C ILE A 236 -8.55 9.88 -12.19
N ALA A 237 -7.87 11.02 -12.03
CA ALA A 237 -7.81 12.02 -13.08
C ALA A 237 -6.90 11.48 -14.19
N ALA A 238 -7.50 11.07 -15.30
CA ALA A 238 -6.76 10.81 -16.52
C ALA A 238 -6.36 12.16 -17.12
N SER A 239 -5.07 12.41 -17.20
CA SER A 239 -4.45 13.48 -17.98
C SER A 239 -3.70 12.88 -19.14
#